data_4ec9e36d3ac4491d20a1cdff67fd7b5d
#
_entry.id   4ec9e36d3ac4491d20a1cdff67fd7b5d
#
_cell.length_a   1.000
_cell.length_b   1.000
_cell.length_c   1.000
_cell.angle_alpha   90.00
_cell.angle_beta   90.00
_cell.angle_gamma   90.00
#
_symmetry.space_group_name_H-M   'P 1'
#
loop_
_entity.id
_entity.type
_entity.pdbx_description
1 polymer ?
#
loop_
_entity_poly.entity_id
_entity_poly.type
_entity_poly.pdbx_seq_one_letter_code
_entity_poly.pdbx_strand_id
1 'polypeptide(L)'
;MSDYEELQQFVKALSDDAQQNSYVLANCADNVERLVASFDRLTEATRDPSAKTVGVSFRTAQKQLLIAAKALIEAAKAGYTWSGDSLA
;
A
#
# COMPACT_ATOMS: atom_id res chain seq x y z
N MET A 1 12.77 -28.42 -17.56
CA MET A 1 11.66 -27.48 -17.30
C MET A 1 11.50 -26.54 -18.49
N SER A 2 10.27 -26.28 -18.92
CA SER A 2 10.06 -25.37 -20.03
C SER A 2 10.21 -23.91 -19.59
N ASP A 3 10.51 -23.03 -20.53
CA ASP A 3 10.56 -21.58 -20.27
C ASP A 3 9.23 -21.06 -19.75
N TYR A 4 8.12 -21.65 -20.20
CA TYR A 4 6.78 -21.28 -19.76
C TYR A 4 6.58 -21.61 -18.27
N GLU A 5 7.03 -22.78 -17.83
CA GLU A 5 6.94 -23.17 -16.41
C GLU A 5 7.77 -22.26 -15.53
N GLU A 6 8.97 -21.89 -15.99
CA GLU A 6 9.83 -20.94 -15.26
C GLU A 6 9.14 -19.59 -15.13
N LEU A 7 8.50 -19.14 -16.20
CA LEU A 7 7.75 -17.88 -16.19
C LEU A 7 6.60 -17.93 -15.21
N GLN A 8 5.85 -19.05 -15.16
CA GLN A 8 4.75 -19.22 -14.20
C GLN A 8 5.25 -19.15 -12.77
N GLN A 9 6.37 -19.80 -12.47
CA GLN A 9 6.96 -19.77 -11.13
C GLN A 9 7.43 -18.36 -10.76
N PHE A 10 8.01 -17.64 -11.72
CA PHE A 10 8.44 -16.26 -11.50
C PHE A 10 7.24 -15.35 -11.20
N VAL A 11 6.16 -15.47 -11.98
CA VAL A 11 4.95 -14.66 -11.77
C VAL A 11 4.31 -14.97 -10.41
N LYS A 12 4.32 -16.24 -10.00
CA LYS A 12 3.81 -16.60 -8.67
C LYS A 12 4.62 -15.95 -7.57
N ALA A 13 5.94 -15.99 -7.67
CA ALA A 13 6.82 -15.36 -6.68
C ALA A 13 6.60 -13.83 -6.64
N LEU A 14 6.46 -13.21 -7.81
CA LEU A 14 6.18 -11.78 -7.92
C LEU A 14 4.83 -11.44 -7.28
N SER A 15 3.82 -12.30 -7.48
CA SER A 15 2.49 -12.12 -6.89
C SER A 15 2.53 -12.25 -5.37
N ASP A 16 3.31 -13.22 -4.84
CA ASP A 16 3.51 -13.37 -3.40
C ASP A 16 4.15 -12.12 -2.79
N ASP A 17 5.18 -11.57 -3.46
CA ASP A 17 5.83 -10.34 -3.02
C ASP A 17 4.87 -9.16 -3.06
N ALA A 18 4.08 -9.03 -4.12
CA ALA A 18 3.10 -7.95 -4.25
C ALA A 18 2.06 -8.01 -3.12
N GLN A 19 1.56 -9.20 -2.81
CA GLN A 19 0.60 -9.38 -1.73
C GLN A 19 1.21 -8.98 -0.38
N GLN A 20 2.42 -9.43 -0.10
CA GLN A 20 3.11 -9.13 1.14
C GLN A 20 3.39 -7.62 1.28
N ASN A 21 3.85 -6.99 0.21
CA ASN A 21 4.12 -5.56 0.22
C ASN A 21 2.84 -4.74 0.35
N SER A 22 1.69 -5.24 -0.12
CA SER A 22 0.42 -4.55 0.08
C SER A 22 0.09 -4.43 1.56
N TYR A 23 0.35 -5.45 2.36
CA TYR A 23 0.14 -5.40 3.82
C TYR A 23 1.08 -4.39 4.49
N VAL A 24 2.34 -4.35 4.05
CA VAL A 24 3.30 -3.38 4.57
C VAL A 24 2.84 -1.94 4.29
N LEU A 25 2.36 -1.67 3.08
CA LEU A 25 1.86 -0.35 2.71
C LEU A 25 0.61 0.02 3.50
N ALA A 26 -0.31 -0.92 3.70
CA ALA A 26 -1.52 -0.68 4.48
C ALA A 26 -1.18 -0.36 5.93
N ASN A 27 -0.23 -1.08 6.54
CA ASN A 27 0.24 -0.81 7.89
C ASN A 27 0.92 0.56 7.98
N CYS A 28 1.69 0.92 6.96
CA CYS A 28 2.32 2.23 6.89
C CYS A 28 1.27 3.35 6.83
N ALA A 29 0.21 3.15 6.04
CA ALA A 29 -0.89 4.11 5.95
C ALA A 29 -1.58 4.29 7.30
N ASP A 30 -1.82 3.21 8.05
CA ASP A 30 -2.42 3.27 9.38
C ASP A 30 -1.54 4.04 10.36
N ASN A 31 -0.23 3.84 10.30
CA ASN A 31 0.72 4.57 11.14
C ASN A 31 0.71 6.06 10.83
N VAL A 32 0.68 6.42 9.55
CA VAL A 32 0.61 7.81 9.11
C VAL A 32 -0.69 8.44 9.60
N GLU A 33 -1.82 7.72 9.50
CA GLU A 33 -3.11 8.22 9.95
C GLU A 33 -3.09 8.60 11.43
N ARG A 34 -2.53 7.72 12.27
CA ARG A 34 -2.44 7.99 13.71
C ARG A 34 -1.56 9.19 14.02
N LEU A 35 -0.44 9.32 13.32
CA LEU A 35 0.47 10.45 13.51
C LEU A 35 -0.16 11.76 13.04
N VAL A 36 -0.88 11.73 11.91
CA VAL A 36 -1.56 12.91 11.37
C VAL A 36 -2.69 13.34 12.31
N ALA A 37 -3.44 12.40 12.87
CA ALA A 37 -4.50 12.73 13.84
C ALA A 37 -3.93 13.43 15.08
N SER A 38 -2.78 12.97 15.58
CA SER A 38 -2.09 13.63 16.71
C SER A 38 -1.57 15.00 16.32
N PHE A 39 -0.99 15.11 15.12
CA PHE A 39 -0.49 16.37 14.58
C PHE A 39 -1.63 17.40 14.44
N ASP A 40 -2.78 16.99 13.94
CA ASP A 40 -3.93 17.88 13.78
C ASP A 40 -4.41 18.44 15.11
N ARG A 41 -4.42 17.62 16.16
CA ARG A 41 -4.81 18.10 17.49
C ARG A 41 -3.84 19.18 18.00
N LEU A 42 -2.55 18.99 17.74
CA LEU A 42 -1.54 19.98 18.14
C LEU A 42 -1.66 21.27 17.31
N THR A 43 -1.94 21.16 16.01
CA THR A 43 -2.08 22.33 15.13
C THR A 43 -3.35 23.12 15.43
N GLU A 44 -4.44 22.47 15.84
CA GLU A 44 -5.64 23.17 16.28
C GLU A 44 -5.36 24.04 17.50
N ALA A 45 -4.55 23.53 18.43
CA ALA A 45 -4.17 24.28 19.61
C ALA A 45 -3.29 25.49 19.29
N THR A 46 -2.42 25.37 18.30
CA THR A 46 -1.46 26.44 17.94
C THR A 46 -2.00 27.40 16.88
N ARG A 47 -3.03 26.99 16.11
CA ARG A 47 -3.65 27.78 15.04
C ARG A 47 -2.69 28.25 13.98
N ASP A 48 -1.67 27.46 13.67
CA ASP A 48 -0.68 27.77 12.66
C ASP A 48 -1.18 27.34 11.27
N PRO A 49 -1.43 28.26 10.34
CA PRO A 49 -1.93 27.89 9.00
C PRO A 49 -0.96 27.04 8.19
N SER A 50 0.35 27.23 8.36
CA SER A 50 1.34 26.45 7.63
C SER A 50 1.37 24.99 8.11
N ALA A 51 1.05 24.75 9.38
CA ALA A 51 0.94 23.42 9.92
C ALA A 51 -0.22 22.64 9.27
N LYS A 52 -1.33 23.31 8.94
CA LYS A 52 -2.44 22.68 8.22
C LYS A 52 -2.02 22.16 6.85
N THR A 53 -1.17 22.91 6.15
CA THR A 53 -0.64 22.49 4.85
C THR A 53 0.18 21.21 4.99
N VAL A 54 0.99 21.10 6.04
CA VAL A 54 1.75 19.88 6.33
C VAL A 54 0.81 18.70 6.57
N GLY A 55 -0.25 18.89 7.36
CA GLY A 55 -1.24 17.86 7.63
C GLY A 55 -1.94 17.36 6.36
N VAL A 56 -2.30 18.28 5.46
CA VAL A 56 -2.91 17.94 4.16
C VAL A 56 -1.94 17.10 3.33
N SER A 57 -0.66 17.46 3.31
CA SER A 57 0.37 16.72 2.57
C SER A 57 0.48 15.27 3.07
N PHE A 58 0.48 15.05 4.37
CA PHE A 58 0.55 13.71 4.94
C PHE A 58 -0.73 12.90 4.68
N ARG A 59 -1.90 13.54 4.71
CA ARG A 59 -3.14 12.86 4.34
C ARG A 59 -3.14 12.43 2.89
N THR A 60 -2.62 13.26 2.00
CA THR A 60 -2.46 12.91 0.59
C THR A 60 -1.52 11.70 0.45
N ALA A 61 -0.40 11.71 1.16
CA ALA A 61 0.54 10.58 1.14
C ALA A 61 -0.13 9.29 1.66
N GLN A 62 -0.91 9.38 2.73
CA GLN A 62 -1.66 8.24 3.26
C GLN A 62 -2.60 7.65 2.23
N LYS A 63 -3.35 8.49 1.53
CA LYS A 63 -4.26 8.04 0.47
C LYS A 63 -3.49 7.33 -0.65
N GLN A 64 -2.33 7.85 -1.03
CA GLN A 64 -1.51 7.23 -2.06
C GLN A 64 -0.98 5.86 -1.62
N LEU A 65 -0.64 5.71 -0.34
CA LEU A 65 -0.22 4.42 0.20
C LEU A 65 -1.36 3.39 0.10
N LEU A 66 -2.59 3.78 0.41
CA LEU A 66 -3.75 2.89 0.30
C LEU A 66 -4.05 2.52 -1.14
N ILE A 67 -3.93 3.48 -2.06
CA ILE A 67 -4.11 3.23 -3.50
C ILE A 67 -3.05 2.23 -3.99
N ALA A 68 -1.79 2.44 -3.59
CA ALA A 68 -0.71 1.54 -3.97
C ALA A 68 -0.90 0.13 -3.39
N ALA A 69 -1.33 0.03 -2.13
CA ALA A 69 -1.62 -1.26 -1.50
C ALA A 69 -2.70 -2.02 -2.28
N LYS A 70 -3.77 -1.32 -2.65
CA LYS A 70 -4.86 -1.92 -3.43
C LYS A 70 -4.38 -2.36 -4.81
N ALA A 71 -3.56 -1.54 -5.47
CA ALA A 71 -3.01 -1.86 -6.79
C ALA A 71 -2.14 -3.13 -6.72
N LEU A 72 -1.34 -3.30 -5.66
CA LEU A 72 -0.55 -4.50 -5.46
C LEU A 72 -1.40 -5.74 -5.24
N ILE A 73 -2.51 -5.63 -4.50
CA ILE A 73 -3.45 -6.74 -4.31
C ILE A 73 -4.05 -7.14 -5.66
N GLU A 74 -4.48 -6.18 -6.47
CA GLU A 74 -5.06 -6.48 -7.78
C GLU A 74 -4.02 -7.11 -8.73
N ALA A 75 -2.78 -6.65 -8.68
CA ALA A 75 -1.70 -7.25 -9.45
C ALA A 75 -1.41 -8.69 -9.00
N ALA A 76 -1.41 -8.93 -7.69
CA ALA A 76 -1.22 -10.27 -7.14
C ALA A 76 -2.33 -11.21 -7.60
N LYS A 77 -3.58 -10.77 -7.56
CA LYS A 77 -4.72 -11.56 -8.04
C LYS A 77 -4.57 -11.94 -9.51
N ALA A 78 -4.18 -10.97 -10.34
CA ALA A 78 -3.96 -11.20 -11.77
C ALA A 78 -2.84 -12.23 -11.98
N GLY A 79 -1.74 -12.11 -11.23
CA GLY A 79 -0.63 -13.04 -11.31
C GLY A 79 -1.01 -14.45 -10.88
N TYR A 80 -1.72 -14.60 -9.77
CA TYR A 80 -2.18 -15.91 -9.31
C TYR A 80 -3.15 -16.54 -10.30
N THR A 81 -4.07 -15.77 -10.83
CA THR A 81 -5.03 -16.28 -11.83
C THR A 81 -4.30 -16.76 -13.07
N TRP A 82 -3.34 -16.00 -13.56
CA TRP A 82 -2.58 -16.36 -14.74
C TRP A 82 -1.71 -17.60 -14.51
N SER A 83 -1.10 -17.73 -13.33
CA SER A 83 -0.27 -18.90 -13.01
C SER A 83 -1.05 -20.14 -12.60
N GLY A 84 -2.37 -20.04 -12.53
CA GLY A 84 -3.25 -21.16 -12.16
C GLY A 84 -3.47 -21.33 -10.66
N ASP A 85 -2.94 -20.42 -9.83
CA ASP A 85 -3.18 -20.42 -8.38
C ASP A 85 -4.31 -19.45 -8.05
N SER A 86 -5.03 -19.74 -6.97
CA SER A 86 -6.03 -18.81 -6.45
C SER A 86 -5.57 -18.22 -5.13
N LEU A 87 -6.01 -17.00 -4.84
CA LEU A 87 -5.84 -16.41 -3.52
C LEU A 87 -6.69 -17.18 -2.50
N ALA A 88 -6.05 -17.54 -1.46
CA ALA A 88 -6.73 -18.25 -0.38
C ALA A 88 -7.68 -17.30 0.38
#